data_564d46ae97fc2e2635a0d59702d1c59f
#
_entry.id   564d46ae97fc2e2635a0d59702d1c59f
#
_cell.length_a   1.000
_cell.length_b   1.000
_cell.length_c   1.000
_cell.angle_alpha   90.00
_cell.angle_beta   90.00
_cell.angle_gamma   90.00
#
_symmetry.space_group_name_H-M   'P 1'
#
loop_
_entity.id
_entity.type
_entity.pdbx_description
1 polymer ?
#
loop_
_entity_poly.entity_id
_entity_poly.type
_entity_poly.pdbx_seq_one_letter_code
_entity_poly.pdbx_strand_id
1 'polypeptide(L)'
;MWQYRGQKRPDFAIVPGPGQESVWDYPRPPKLVPDGRLVEVKYKDQMVAASSRNYRVLETASPPSFYIPPNDVNWELLLSVPGSSVCEWKGVAGYWTLSSNPKVGVVGWSYPDPTPAFEQIRAYISFYPAALACYVSGERVRAQPGRFYGGWITSEIVGPFKGEPGTEHW
;
A
#
# COMPACT_ATOMS: atom_id res chain seq x y z
N MET A 1 1.72 -22.48 1.38
CA MET A 1 2.11 -22.28 -0.04
C MET A 1 1.06 -21.41 -0.70
N TRP A 2 1.48 -20.37 -1.43
CA TRP A 2 0.54 -19.47 -2.10
C TRP A 2 -0.16 -20.16 -3.25
N GLN A 3 -1.47 -20.02 -3.34
CA GLN A 3 -2.29 -20.65 -4.39
C GLN A 3 -2.07 -19.97 -5.76
N TYR A 4 -1.88 -18.66 -5.75
CA TYR A 4 -1.72 -17.87 -6.98
C TYR A 4 -0.40 -17.08 -6.95
N ARG A 5 0.24 -16.96 -8.13
CA ARG A 5 1.54 -16.28 -8.29
C ARG A 5 1.61 -15.37 -9.52
N GLY A 6 0.45 -15.01 -10.07
CA GLY A 6 0.38 -14.13 -11.24
C GLY A 6 0.66 -14.81 -12.58
N GLN A 7 0.79 -16.12 -12.60
CA GLN A 7 1.08 -16.88 -13.83
C GLN A 7 -0.14 -17.10 -14.71
N LYS A 8 -1.30 -17.20 -14.09
CA LYS A 8 -2.59 -17.38 -14.74
C LYS A 8 -3.68 -16.75 -13.89
N ARG A 9 -4.56 -15.98 -14.53
CA ARG A 9 -5.73 -15.44 -13.86
C ARG A 9 -6.69 -16.56 -13.48
N PRO A 10 -7.23 -16.55 -12.25
CA PRO A 10 -8.34 -17.45 -11.91
C PRO A 10 -9.60 -17.07 -12.71
N ASP A 11 -10.53 -18.02 -12.82
CA ASP A 11 -11.76 -17.82 -13.60
C ASP A 11 -12.64 -16.69 -13.06
N PHE A 12 -12.53 -16.40 -11.76
CA PHE A 12 -13.30 -15.33 -11.13
C PHE A 12 -12.64 -13.94 -11.28
N ALA A 13 -11.43 -13.86 -11.85
CA ALA A 13 -10.76 -12.57 -12.04
C ALA A 13 -11.54 -11.67 -12.99
N ILE A 14 -11.68 -10.39 -12.62
CA ILE A 14 -12.33 -9.40 -13.47
C ILE A 14 -11.39 -9.09 -14.64
N VAL A 15 -11.90 -9.14 -15.87
CA VAL A 15 -11.12 -8.79 -17.06
C VAL A 15 -10.91 -7.27 -17.09
N PRO A 16 -9.64 -6.79 -17.12
CA PRO A 16 -9.39 -5.35 -17.17
C PRO A 16 -9.83 -4.75 -18.50
N GLY A 17 -10.41 -3.56 -18.46
CA GLY A 17 -10.68 -2.74 -19.63
C GLY A 17 -9.46 -1.88 -20.00
N PRO A 18 -9.60 -0.98 -21.02
CA PRO A 18 -8.54 -0.06 -21.39
C PRO A 18 -8.06 0.79 -20.21
N GLY A 19 -6.73 0.87 -20.01
CA GLY A 19 -6.13 1.64 -18.92
C GLY A 19 -6.26 1.01 -17.54
N GLN A 20 -6.75 -0.21 -17.44
CA GLN A 20 -6.89 -0.93 -16.18
C GLN A 20 -5.85 -2.05 -16.06
N GLU A 21 -5.47 -2.34 -14.79
CA GLU A 21 -4.61 -3.46 -14.42
C GLU A 21 -5.41 -4.47 -13.59
N SER A 22 -5.20 -5.77 -13.85
CA SER A 22 -5.72 -6.84 -12.99
C SER A 22 -4.68 -7.16 -11.91
N VAL A 23 -5.10 -7.17 -10.64
CA VAL A 23 -4.22 -7.59 -9.54
C VAL A 23 -3.79 -9.06 -9.66
N TRP A 24 -4.48 -9.84 -10.47
CA TRP A 24 -4.15 -11.24 -10.71
C TRP A 24 -2.98 -11.43 -11.66
N ASP A 25 -2.55 -10.36 -12.35
CA ASP A 25 -1.34 -10.33 -13.18
C ASP A 25 -0.10 -9.96 -12.38
N TYR A 26 -0.26 -9.48 -11.16
CA TYR A 26 0.86 -9.10 -10.30
C TYR A 26 1.65 -10.32 -9.84
N PRO A 27 2.97 -10.20 -9.67
CA PRO A 27 3.82 -11.36 -9.38
C PRO A 27 3.86 -11.73 -7.89
N ARG A 28 4.37 -12.93 -7.60
CA ARG A 28 4.91 -13.35 -6.32
C ARG A 28 6.21 -14.10 -6.56
N PRO A 29 7.31 -13.67 -5.97
CA PRO A 29 7.50 -12.57 -4.99
C PRO A 29 7.00 -11.20 -5.52
N PRO A 30 6.62 -10.28 -4.62
CA PRO A 30 6.15 -8.96 -5.02
C PRO A 30 7.22 -8.16 -5.77
N LYS A 31 6.77 -7.30 -6.66
CA LYS A 31 7.64 -6.45 -7.49
C LYS A 31 7.52 -4.99 -7.07
N LEU A 32 8.64 -4.31 -7.04
CA LEU A 32 8.74 -2.88 -6.80
C LEU A 32 8.77 -2.12 -8.13
N VAL A 33 7.88 -1.12 -8.29
CA VAL A 33 7.75 -0.33 -9.53
C VAL A 33 7.71 1.15 -9.18
N PRO A 34 8.55 2.01 -9.81
CA PRO A 34 8.44 3.45 -9.61
C PRO A 34 7.13 3.98 -10.17
N ASP A 35 6.58 5.01 -9.51
CA ASP A 35 5.33 5.66 -9.91
C ASP A 35 5.47 7.17 -9.74
N GLY A 36 5.45 7.90 -10.85
CA GLY A 36 5.63 9.35 -10.89
C GLY A 36 4.34 10.16 -10.78
N ARG A 37 3.19 9.52 -10.56
CA ARG A 37 1.93 10.25 -10.39
C ARG A 37 1.93 11.00 -9.07
N LEU A 38 1.19 12.11 -9.02
CA LEU A 38 1.02 12.84 -7.77
C LEU A 38 0.18 12.02 -6.79
N VAL A 39 0.78 11.73 -5.65
CA VAL A 39 0.12 11.08 -4.52
C VAL A 39 0.00 12.10 -3.40
N GLU A 40 -1.19 12.20 -2.82
CA GLU A 40 -1.46 13.09 -1.68
C GLU A 40 -2.13 12.30 -0.57
N VAL A 41 -1.71 12.57 0.68
CA VAL A 41 -2.29 11.96 1.87
C VAL A 41 -2.66 13.07 2.85
N LYS A 42 -3.91 13.11 3.26
CA LYS A 42 -4.46 14.17 4.10
C LYS A 42 -5.15 13.61 5.34
N TYR A 43 -5.02 14.35 6.44
CA TYR A 43 -5.84 14.16 7.63
C TYR A 43 -6.58 15.46 7.91
N LYS A 44 -7.91 15.46 7.76
CA LYS A 44 -8.73 16.68 7.80
C LYS A 44 -8.16 17.69 6.80
N ASP A 45 -7.81 18.89 7.24
CA ASP A 45 -7.27 19.95 6.39
C ASP A 45 -5.75 19.95 6.29
N GLN A 46 -5.08 18.96 6.90
CA GLN A 46 -3.62 18.89 6.93
C GLN A 46 -3.07 17.95 5.87
N MET A 47 -2.07 18.41 5.12
CA MET A 47 -1.34 17.57 4.18
C MET A 47 -0.28 16.79 4.96
N VAL A 48 -0.46 15.47 5.04
CA VAL A 48 0.50 14.56 5.70
C VAL A 48 1.65 14.22 4.77
N ALA A 49 1.38 14.02 3.49
CA ALA A 49 2.39 13.72 2.49
C ALA A 49 1.91 14.12 1.10
N ALA A 50 2.84 14.52 0.24
CA ALA A 50 2.58 14.79 -1.17
C ALA A 50 3.85 14.50 -1.97
N SER A 51 3.77 13.64 -2.98
CA SER A 51 4.96 13.24 -3.74
C SER A 51 4.61 12.79 -5.15
N SER A 52 5.53 13.06 -6.07
CA SER A 52 5.55 12.49 -7.43
C SER A 52 6.74 11.55 -7.63
N ARG A 53 7.33 11.03 -6.55
CA ARG A 53 8.51 10.16 -6.57
C ARG A 53 8.25 8.87 -5.78
N ASN A 54 7.10 8.27 -6.04
CA ASN A 54 6.62 7.12 -5.27
C ASN A 54 7.09 5.80 -5.88
N TYR A 55 6.94 4.74 -5.10
CA TYR A 55 6.99 3.35 -5.56
C TYR A 55 5.68 2.65 -5.27
N ARG A 56 5.30 1.73 -6.16
CA ARG A 56 4.24 0.75 -5.89
C ARG A 56 4.86 -0.61 -5.62
N VAL A 57 4.31 -1.33 -4.67
CA VAL A 57 4.58 -2.76 -4.49
C VAL A 57 3.40 -3.52 -5.09
N LEU A 58 3.69 -4.39 -6.06
CA LEU A 58 2.70 -5.19 -6.78
C LEU A 58 2.82 -6.64 -6.33
N GLU A 59 1.76 -7.17 -5.74
CA GLU A 59 1.68 -8.56 -5.30
C GLU A 59 0.36 -9.18 -5.73
N THR A 60 0.40 -10.42 -6.23
CA THR A 60 -0.77 -11.17 -6.69
C THR A 60 -1.96 -11.03 -5.74
N ALA A 61 -3.13 -10.79 -6.29
CA ALA A 61 -4.42 -10.70 -5.59
C ALA A 61 -4.63 -9.43 -4.75
N SER A 62 -3.61 -8.60 -4.56
CA SER A 62 -3.69 -7.40 -3.71
C SER A 62 -3.63 -6.12 -4.54
N PRO A 63 -4.41 -5.08 -4.18
CA PRO A 63 -4.19 -3.76 -4.75
C PRO A 63 -2.77 -3.28 -4.42
N PRO A 64 -2.17 -2.40 -5.25
CA PRO A 64 -0.84 -1.90 -4.98
C PRO A 64 -0.77 -1.15 -3.65
N SER A 65 0.33 -1.29 -2.93
CA SER A 65 0.69 -0.39 -1.84
C SER A 65 1.60 0.70 -2.38
N PHE A 66 1.30 1.96 -2.07
CA PHE A 66 2.11 3.10 -2.48
C PHE A 66 3.05 3.50 -1.36
N TYR A 67 4.34 3.64 -1.69
CA TYR A 67 5.39 4.03 -0.77
C TYR A 67 5.90 5.41 -1.11
N ILE A 68 5.86 6.32 -0.16
CA ILE A 68 6.17 7.74 -0.31
C ILE A 68 7.55 8.01 0.29
N PRO A 69 8.46 8.72 -0.44
CA PRO A 69 9.79 8.99 0.07
C PRO A 69 9.75 9.86 1.32
N PRO A 70 10.68 9.64 2.28
CA PRO A 70 10.68 10.37 3.55
C PRO A 70 10.79 11.88 3.40
N ASN A 71 11.43 12.38 2.35
CA ASN A 71 11.55 13.82 2.12
C ASN A 71 10.25 14.51 1.74
N ASP A 72 9.24 13.75 1.33
CA ASP A 72 7.93 14.28 0.90
C ASP A 72 6.84 14.04 1.96
N VAL A 73 7.23 13.72 3.18
CA VAL A 73 6.33 13.44 4.31
C VAL A 73 6.51 14.51 5.38
N ASN A 74 5.41 15.00 5.92
CA ASN A 74 5.42 15.90 7.08
C ASN A 74 5.48 15.08 8.37
N TRP A 75 6.70 14.76 8.81
CA TRP A 75 6.94 13.93 9.98
C TRP A 75 6.48 14.55 11.30
N GLU A 76 6.28 15.87 11.35
CA GLU A 76 5.74 16.54 12.54
C GLU A 76 4.33 16.06 12.87
N LEU A 77 3.58 15.60 11.87
CA LEU A 77 2.22 15.07 12.04
C LEU A 77 2.19 13.62 12.45
N LEU A 78 3.34 12.94 12.51
CA LEU A 78 3.45 11.51 12.75
C LEU A 78 4.22 11.21 14.04
N LEU A 79 3.85 10.10 14.67
CA LEU A 79 4.48 9.58 15.88
C LEU A 79 4.71 8.08 15.72
N SER A 80 5.90 7.62 16.07
CA SER A 80 6.24 6.19 16.05
C SER A 80 5.40 5.44 17.08
N VAL A 81 4.92 4.26 16.68
CA VAL A 81 4.13 3.37 17.53
C VAL A 81 4.99 2.17 17.92
N PRO A 82 5.00 1.77 19.21
CA PRO A 82 5.69 0.54 19.62
C PRO A 82 5.14 -0.70 18.92
N GLY A 83 6.01 -1.68 18.67
CA GLY A 83 5.66 -2.92 18.02
C GLY A 83 6.14 -2.96 16.57
N SER A 84 6.10 -4.16 16.02
CA SER A 84 6.54 -4.43 14.65
C SER A 84 5.85 -5.68 14.12
N SER A 85 5.92 -5.87 12.80
CA SER A 85 5.53 -7.12 12.15
C SER A 85 6.58 -7.50 11.10
N VAL A 86 6.56 -8.76 10.69
CA VAL A 86 7.51 -9.26 9.70
C VAL A 86 6.78 -9.58 8.41
N CYS A 87 7.25 -9.00 7.31
CA CYS A 87 6.87 -9.40 5.96
C CYS A 87 7.95 -10.32 5.41
N GLU A 88 7.57 -11.51 4.92
CA GLU A 88 8.53 -12.48 4.38
C GLU A 88 9.34 -11.91 3.20
N TRP A 89 8.78 -10.92 2.48
CA TRP A 89 9.42 -10.34 1.31
C TRP A 89 10.21 -9.06 1.62
N LYS A 90 9.67 -8.19 2.51
CA LYS A 90 10.18 -6.82 2.69
C LYS A 90 11.00 -6.61 3.96
N GLY A 91 10.81 -7.46 4.97
CA GLY A 91 11.53 -7.35 6.24
C GLY A 91 10.62 -6.92 7.40
N VAL A 92 11.19 -6.23 8.39
CA VAL A 92 10.47 -5.82 9.60
C VAL A 92 9.86 -4.43 9.41
N ALA A 93 8.54 -4.36 9.56
CA ALA A 93 7.80 -3.10 9.49
C ALA A 93 7.74 -2.40 10.85
N GLY A 94 7.91 -1.08 10.84
CA GLY A 94 7.56 -0.19 11.95
C GLY A 94 6.28 0.55 11.64
N TYR A 95 5.57 1.02 12.68
CA TYR A 95 4.26 1.63 12.56
C TYR A 95 4.23 3.07 13.01
N TRP A 96 3.28 3.83 12.46
CA TRP A 96 3.10 5.25 12.71
C TRP A 96 1.65 5.57 13.02
N THR A 97 1.43 6.56 13.91
CA THR A 97 0.13 7.15 14.21
C THR A 97 0.20 8.67 14.04
N LEU A 98 -0.93 9.34 14.21
CA LEU A 98 -0.96 10.81 14.18
C LEU A 98 -0.51 11.39 15.52
N SER A 99 0.41 12.35 15.50
CA SER A 99 0.88 13.03 16.70
C SER A 99 -0.22 13.86 17.37
N SER A 100 -1.13 14.43 16.57
CA SER A 100 -2.25 15.24 17.07
C SER A 100 -3.41 14.42 17.62
N ASN A 101 -3.53 13.15 17.23
CA ASN A 101 -4.61 12.27 17.67
C ASN A 101 -4.19 10.79 17.64
N PRO A 102 -3.33 10.36 18.60
CA PRO A 102 -2.86 8.97 18.61
C PRO A 102 -3.98 7.93 18.77
N LYS A 103 -5.16 8.35 19.24
CA LYS A 103 -6.33 7.47 19.42
C LYS A 103 -6.87 6.90 18.12
N VAL A 104 -6.57 7.51 16.97
CA VAL A 104 -6.98 6.95 15.67
C VAL A 104 -6.30 5.63 15.36
N GLY A 105 -5.22 5.29 16.10
CA GLY A 105 -4.45 4.07 15.89
C GLY A 105 -3.40 4.20 14.80
N VAL A 106 -2.99 3.08 14.24
CA VAL A 106 -1.96 3.02 13.20
C VAL A 106 -2.50 3.61 11.89
N VAL A 107 -1.78 4.58 11.32
CA VAL A 107 -2.15 5.22 10.05
C VAL A 107 -1.20 4.86 8.91
N GLY A 108 -0.03 4.31 9.21
CA GLY A 108 0.96 3.93 8.20
C GLY A 108 2.04 3.02 8.73
N TRP A 109 2.86 2.53 7.81
CA TRP A 109 4.00 1.65 8.14
C TRP A 109 5.19 1.95 7.23
N SER A 110 6.38 1.57 7.69
CA SER A 110 7.62 1.71 6.94
C SER A 110 8.55 0.55 7.22
N TYR A 111 9.52 0.35 6.33
CA TYR A 111 10.58 -0.64 6.50
C TYR A 111 11.91 0.11 6.67
N PRO A 112 12.36 0.36 7.91
CA PRO A 112 13.62 1.10 8.13
C PRO A 112 14.85 0.35 7.64
N ASP A 113 14.78 -0.98 7.61
CA ASP A 113 15.86 -1.85 7.13
C ASP A 113 15.27 -2.98 6.27
N PRO A 114 14.86 -2.68 5.03
CA PRO A 114 14.23 -3.67 4.17
C PRO A 114 15.21 -4.72 3.68
N THR A 115 14.68 -5.83 3.17
CA THR A 115 15.49 -6.83 2.47
C THR A 115 16.14 -6.21 1.22
N PRO A 116 17.25 -6.80 0.71
CA PRO A 116 17.95 -6.21 -0.46
C PRO A 116 17.07 -5.94 -1.66
N ALA A 117 16.08 -6.79 -1.94
CA ALA A 117 15.17 -6.62 -3.08
C ALA A 117 14.28 -5.37 -2.95
N PHE A 118 14.13 -4.83 -1.73
CA PHE A 118 13.28 -3.66 -1.44
C PHE A 118 14.08 -2.47 -0.92
N GLU A 119 15.37 -2.43 -1.18
CA GLU A 119 16.27 -1.36 -0.71
C GLU A 119 15.79 0.03 -1.16
N GLN A 120 15.18 0.16 -2.34
CA GLN A 120 14.72 1.45 -2.86
C GLN A 120 13.63 2.10 -2.00
N ILE A 121 12.89 1.32 -1.23
CA ILE A 121 11.86 1.86 -0.32
C ILE A 121 12.31 1.97 1.13
N ARG A 122 13.63 1.93 1.39
CA ARG A 122 14.17 2.14 2.74
C ARG A 122 13.63 3.43 3.34
N ALA A 123 12.99 3.32 4.52
CA ALA A 123 12.36 4.41 5.25
C ALA A 123 11.21 5.13 4.53
N TYR A 124 10.79 4.66 3.35
CA TYR A 124 9.56 5.13 2.73
C TYR A 124 8.36 4.70 3.57
N ILE A 125 7.31 5.50 3.56
CA ILE A 125 6.10 5.21 4.31
C ILE A 125 4.93 4.92 3.39
N SER A 126 4.12 3.93 3.75
CA SER A 126 2.82 3.66 3.14
C SER A 126 1.72 3.93 4.15
N PHE A 127 0.60 4.49 3.70
CA PHE A 127 -0.51 4.86 4.57
C PHE A 127 -1.73 3.98 4.33
N TYR A 128 -2.52 3.76 5.38
CA TYR A 128 -3.78 3.04 5.30
C TYR A 128 -4.89 3.97 4.77
N PRO A 129 -5.48 3.68 3.61
CA PRO A 129 -6.58 4.52 3.08
C PRO A 129 -7.84 4.49 3.95
N ALA A 130 -7.98 3.48 4.82
CA ALA A 130 -9.06 3.44 5.80
C ALA A 130 -8.87 4.45 6.95
N ALA A 131 -7.63 4.90 7.19
CA ALA A 131 -7.30 5.81 8.29
C ALA A 131 -7.17 7.26 7.81
N LEU A 132 -6.59 7.48 6.65
CA LEU A 132 -6.31 8.80 6.09
C LEU A 132 -6.89 8.92 4.68
N ALA A 133 -7.14 10.16 4.24
CA ALA A 133 -7.59 10.44 2.89
C ALA A 133 -6.42 10.38 1.92
N CYS A 134 -6.37 9.35 1.08
CA CYS A 134 -5.32 9.14 0.09
C CYS A 134 -5.85 9.41 -1.31
N TYR A 135 -5.02 10.02 -2.15
CA TYR A 135 -5.37 10.38 -3.53
C TYR A 135 -4.22 10.02 -4.48
N VAL A 136 -4.56 9.53 -5.66
CA VAL A 136 -3.63 9.31 -6.77
C VAL A 136 -4.13 10.11 -7.97
N SER A 137 -3.33 11.05 -8.45
CA SER A 137 -3.70 11.96 -9.54
C SER A 137 -5.10 12.59 -9.32
N GLY A 138 -5.39 12.97 -8.07
CA GLY A 138 -6.67 13.58 -7.68
C GLY A 138 -7.81 12.61 -7.42
N GLU A 139 -7.67 11.34 -7.74
CA GLU A 139 -8.69 10.33 -7.46
C GLU A 139 -8.59 9.85 -6.01
N ARG A 140 -9.71 9.83 -5.30
CA ARG A 140 -9.79 9.28 -3.94
C ARG A 140 -9.57 7.77 -3.96
N VAL A 141 -8.60 7.32 -3.20
CA VAL A 141 -8.29 5.90 -3.03
C VAL A 141 -9.31 5.23 -2.12
N ARG A 142 -9.72 4.02 -2.47
CA ARG A 142 -10.54 3.14 -1.63
C ARG A 142 -9.65 2.12 -0.93
N ALA A 143 -10.02 1.77 0.31
CA ALA A 143 -9.26 0.82 1.11
C ALA A 143 -9.47 -0.62 0.62
N GLN A 144 -8.40 -1.41 0.67
CA GLN A 144 -8.47 -2.86 0.48
C GLN A 144 -9.36 -3.48 1.56
N PRO A 145 -10.18 -4.50 1.23
CA PRO A 145 -10.98 -5.21 2.23
C PRO A 145 -10.11 -5.82 3.34
N GLY A 146 -10.69 -5.96 4.55
CA GLY A 146 -10.02 -6.47 5.72
C GLY A 146 -9.31 -5.37 6.51
N ARG A 147 -8.91 -5.70 7.75
CA ARG A 147 -8.29 -4.73 8.68
C ARG A 147 -6.77 -4.75 8.64
N PHE A 148 -6.19 -5.80 8.08
CA PHE A 148 -4.74 -6.03 8.11
C PHE A 148 -4.03 -5.39 6.91
N TYR A 149 -4.68 -5.39 5.75
CA TYR A 149 -4.04 -5.00 4.49
C TYR A 149 -4.22 -3.51 4.19
N GLY A 150 -3.22 -2.89 3.57
CA GLY A 150 -3.21 -1.46 3.27
C GLY A 150 -3.11 -1.13 1.79
N GLY A 151 -3.55 -2.02 0.90
CA GLY A 151 -3.54 -1.77 -0.54
C GLY A 151 -4.48 -0.63 -0.95
N TRP A 152 -4.13 0.03 -2.04
CA TRP A 152 -4.81 1.22 -2.55
C TRP A 152 -5.61 0.86 -3.80
N ILE A 153 -6.94 0.98 -3.72
CA ILE A 153 -7.84 0.70 -4.83
C ILE A 153 -8.22 2.02 -5.53
N THR A 154 -7.91 2.10 -6.80
CA THR A 154 -8.32 3.19 -7.70
C THR A 154 -9.15 2.61 -8.86
N SER A 155 -9.71 3.48 -9.69
CA SER A 155 -10.51 3.07 -10.85
C SER A 155 -9.72 2.28 -11.89
N GLU A 156 -8.39 2.37 -11.88
CA GLU A 156 -7.50 1.65 -12.81
C GLU A 156 -7.19 0.21 -12.37
N ILE A 157 -7.60 -0.20 -11.17
CA ILE A 157 -7.28 -1.51 -10.61
C ILE A 157 -8.56 -2.36 -10.53
N VAL A 158 -8.52 -3.55 -11.10
CA VAL A 158 -9.64 -4.50 -11.02
C VAL A 158 -9.24 -5.76 -10.26
N GLY A 159 -10.21 -6.32 -9.55
CA GLY A 159 -10.03 -7.46 -8.65
C GLY A 159 -10.70 -8.75 -9.13
N PRO A 160 -11.34 -9.50 -8.21
CA PRO A 160 -11.55 -9.21 -6.80
C PRO A 160 -10.26 -9.17 -5.97
N PHE A 161 -10.31 -8.52 -4.79
CA PHE A 161 -9.13 -8.25 -4.00
C PHE A 161 -9.06 -9.14 -2.76
N LYS A 162 -7.86 -9.59 -2.42
CA LYS A 162 -7.58 -10.26 -1.15
C LYS A 162 -7.97 -9.35 0.02
N GLY A 163 -8.52 -9.93 1.09
CA GLY A 163 -8.90 -9.22 2.32
C GLY A 163 -10.25 -9.64 2.86
N GLU A 164 -11.17 -10.08 2.02
CA GLU A 164 -12.44 -10.64 2.47
C GLU A 164 -12.23 -12.00 3.15
N PRO A 165 -13.14 -12.42 4.08
CA PRO A 165 -13.07 -13.74 4.68
C PRO A 165 -13.02 -14.86 3.62
N GLY A 166 -12.12 -15.81 3.80
CA GLY A 166 -11.93 -16.93 2.88
C GLY A 166 -10.90 -16.66 1.78
N THR A 167 -10.24 -15.51 1.79
CA THR A 167 -9.21 -15.13 0.79
C THR A 167 -7.79 -15.17 1.35
N GLU A 168 -7.60 -15.65 2.55
CA GLU A 168 -6.32 -15.59 3.28
C GLU A 168 -5.17 -16.28 2.53
N HIS A 169 -5.50 -17.25 1.71
CA HIS A 169 -4.54 -18.05 0.93
C HIS A 169 -4.43 -17.64 -0.54
N TRP A 170 -5.09 -16.57 -0.94
CA TRP A 170 -4.96 -16.00 -2.29
C TRP A 170 -3.56 -15.50 -2.58
#